data_d33b229d885fa98583a479e396e6cdae
#
_entry.id   d33b229d885fa98583a479e396e6cdae
#
_cell.length_a   1.000
_cell.length_b   1.000
_cell.length_c   1.000
_cell.angle_alpha   90.00
_cell.angle_beta   90.00
_cell.angle_gamma   90.00
#
_symmetry.space_group_name_H-M   'P 1'
#
loop_
_entity.id
_entity.type
_entity.pdbx_description
1 polymer ?
#
loop_
_entity_poly.entity_id
_entity_poly.type
_entity_poly.pdbx_seq_one_letter_code
_entity_poly.pdbx_strand_id
1 'polypeptide(L)'
;RQDIIAGIALYRPGPMDFIPKYLEGKNNRDSVTYDCPQLIPILEPTYGCIVYQEQVMQIVRDLAGYSLGRSDLLRRAMSKKKQAVMEKERQSFVYGNREEGVKGCIKNGISEEIANKIYDEMIDFAKYAFNKSHAAAYGVVAYQTAYLKYYYAAEFMAATLNSYLGNLDKAPQYIDECKRLGIQILKPDINKSFEKFTVEVNKSEAV
;
A
#
# COMPACT_ATOMS: atom_id res chain seq x y z
N ARG A 1 4.77 -5.59 -9.89
CA ARG A 1 5.45 -4.76 -8.87
C ARG A 1 4.49 -3.73 -8.25
N GLN A 2 3.73 -2.97 -9.04
CA GLN A 2 2.76 -1.97 -8.56
C GLN A 2 1.64 -2.61 -7.71
N ASP A 3 1.14 -3.78 -8.12
CA ASP A 3 0.06 -4.47 -7.41
C ASP A 3 0.45 -4.94 -6.01
N ILE A 4 1.71 -5.33 -5.79
CA ILE A 4 2.21 -5.70 -4.45
C ILE A 4 2.17 -4.47 -3.53
N ILE A 5 2.60 -3.31 -4.04
CA ILE A 5 2.59 -2.05 -3.29
C ILE A 5 1.15 -1.63 -2.96
N ALA A 6 0.24 -1.72 -3.94
CA ALA A 6 -1.17 -1.44 -3.73
C ALA A 6 -1.82 -2.45 -2.76
N GLY A 7 -1.48 -3.74 -2.86
CA GLY A 7 -1.94 -4.77 -1.94
C GLY A 7 -1.56 -4.47 -0.48
N ILE A 8 -0.31 -4.04 -0.23
CA ILE A 8 0.14 -3.63 1.11
C ILE A 8 -0.66 -2.44 1.63
N ALA A 9 -1.01 -1.49 0.76
CA ALA A 9 -1.78 -0.32 1.13
C ALA A 9 -3.27 -0.63 1.38
N LEU A 10 -3.85 -1.57 0.64
CA LEU A 10 -5.27 -1.88 0.66
C LEU A 10 -5.65 -3.00 1.64
N TYR A 11 -4.77 -3.99 1.88
CA TYR A 11 -5.09 -5.16 2.68
C TYR A 11 -5.06 -4.86 4.19
N ARG A 12 -6.05 -4.10 4.65
CA ARG A 12 -6.26 -3.74 6.07
C ARG A 12 -7.71 -3.28 6.27
N PRO A 13 -8.26 -3.35 7.50
CA PRO A 13 -9.63 -2.93 7.80
C PRO A 13 -9.92 -1.51 7.31
N GLY A 14 -11.02 -1.34 6.57
CA GLY A 14 -11.43 -0.10 5.92
C GLY A 14 -11.05 -0.06 4.43
N PRO A 15 -9.78 0.04 4.04
CA PRO A 15 -9.39 0.06 2.63
C PRO A 15 -9.68 -1.24 1.86
N MET A 16 -9.86 -2.37 2.54
CA MET A 16 -10.20 -3.65 1.90
C MET A 16 -11.48 -3.57 1.06
N ASP A 17 -12.41 -2.70 1.40
CA ASP A 17 -13.66 -2.49 0.66
C ASP A 17 -13.43 -1.95 -0.75
N PHE A 18 -12.27 -1.35 -1.01
CA PHE A 18 -11.89 -0.85 -2.34
C PHE A 18 -11.17 -1.89 -3.21
N ILE A 19 -10.79 -3.06 -2.65
CA ILE A 19 -10.09 -4.12 -3.40
C ILE A 19 -10.91 -4.61 -4.61
N PRO A 20 -12.23 -4.86 -4.52
CA PRO A 20 -13.02 -5.27 -5.66
C PRO A 20 -12.94 -4.29 -6.83
N LYS A 21 -13.09 -2.97 -6.58
CA LYS A 21 -12.97 -1.91 -7.60
C LYS A 21 -11.57 -1.89 -8.23
N TYR A 22 -10.53 -2.04 -7.41
CA TYR A 22 -9.14 -2.11 -7.88
C TYR A 22 -8.91 -3.32 -8.79
N LEU A 23 -9.42 -4.50 -8.41
CA LEU A 23 -9.29 -5.73 -9.20
C LEU A 23 -10.09 -5.68 -10.49
N GLU A 24 -11.29 -5.10 -10.47
CA GLU A 24 -12.10 -4.88 -11.67
C GLU A 24 -11.34 -4.01 -12.69
N GLY A 25 -10.87 -2.84 -12.27
CA GLY A 25 -10.10 -1.96 -13.14
C GLY A 25 -8.78 -2.56 -13.61
N LYS A 26 -8.13 -3.40 -12.80
CA LYS A 26 -6.93 -4.14 -13.19
C LYS A 26 -7.22 -5.17 -14.29
N ASN A 27 -8.29 -5.93 -14.16
CA ASN A 27 -8.64 -7.03 -15.05
C ASN A 27 -9.34 -6.54 -16.32
N ASN A 28 -10.08 -5.43 -16.23
CA ASN A 28 -10.79 -4.81 -17.33
C ASN A 28 -10.51 -3.30 -17.36
N ARG A 29 -9.47 -2.89 -18.09
CA ARG A 29 -9.07 -1.48 -18.15
C ARG A 29 -10.12 -0.59 -18.83
N ASP A 30 -10.94 -1.14 -19.69
CA ASP A 30 -12.01 -0.41 -20.39
C ASP A 30 -13.16 -0.03 -19.45
N SER A 31 -13.29 -0.69 -18.29
CA SER A 31 -14.27 -0.32 -17.28
C SER A 31 -13.85 0.88 -16.42
N VAL A 32 -12.58 1.30 -16.50
CA VAL A 32 -12.06 2.41 -15.68
C VAL A 32 -12.51 3.73 -16.28
N THR A 33 -13.26 4.49 -15.49
CA THR A 33 -13.72 5.84 -15.84
C THR A 33 -13.04 6.88 -14.97
N TYR A 34 -12.84 8.08 -15.53
CA TYR A 34 -12.25 9.21 -14.81
C TYR A 34 -13.19 10.41 -14.93
N ASP A 35 -13.46 11.08 -13.82
CA ASP A 35 -14.37 12.21 -13.77
C ASP A 35 -13.87 13.44 -14.58
N CYS A 36 -12.55 13.54 -14.75
CA CYS A 36 -11.93 14.52 -15.64
C CYS A 36 -10.59 13.99 -16.16
N PRO A 37 -10.13 14.48 -17.35
CA PRO A 37 -8.88 14.04 -17.96
C PRO A 37 -7.63 14.26 -17.09
N GLN A 38 -7.66 15.28 -16.23
CA GLN A 38 -6.55 15.60 -15.32
C GLN A 38 -6.29 14.53 -14.27
N LEU A 39 -7.28 13.69 -13.96
CA LEU A 39 -7.13 12.56 -13.03
C LEU A 39 -6.39 11.36 -13.65
N ILE A 40 -6.38 11.23 -14.98
CA ILE A 40 -5.80 10.07 -15.65
C ILE A 40 -4.35 9.82 -15.22
N PRO A 41 -3.40 10.79 -15.35
CA PRO A 41 -2.00 10.55 -14.99
C PRO A 41 -1.79 10.23 -13.50
N ILE A 42 -2.74 10.63 -12.65
CA ILE A 42 -2.67 10.43 -11.19
C ILE A 42 -3.19 9.04 -10.80
N LEU A 43 -4.31 8.61 -11.38
CA LEU A 43 -5.05 7.43 -10.96
C LEU A 43 -4.88 6.22 -11.89
N GLU A 44 -4.35 6.39 -13.11
CA GLU A 44 -4.08 5.28 -14.03
C GLU A 44 -3.21 4.18 -13.40
N PRO A 45 -2.14 4.48 -12.63
CA PRO A 45 -1.33 3.46 -11.97
C PRO A 45 -2.07 2.62 -10.94
N THR A 46 -3.25 3.06 -10.50
CA THR A 46 -4.11 2.41 -9.50
C THR A 46 -5.52 2.14 -10.04
N TYR A 47 -5.64 2.06 -11.37
CA TYR A 47 -6.89 1.70 -12.06
C TYR A 47 -8.10 2.55 -11.64
N GLY A 48 -7.90 3.87 -11.57
CA GLY A 48 -8.95 4.82 -11.19
C GLY A 48 -9.24 4.91 -9.68
N CYS A 49 -8.51 4.19 -8.85
CA CYS A 49 -8.69 4.23 -7.39
C CYS A 49 -7.71 5.21 -6.73
N ILE A 50 -8.18 5.98 -5.76
CA ILE A 50 -7.28 6.68 -4.83
C ILE A 50 -6.79 5.65 -3.81
N VAL A 51 -5.49 5.40 -3.71
CA VAL A 51 -4.87 4.43 -2.79
C VAL A 51 -3.87 5.12 -1.87
N TYR A 52 -3.18 6.14 -2.36
CA TYR A 52 -2.06 6.75 -1.69
C TYR A 52 -2.32 8.20 -1.27
N GLN A 53 -1.75 8.58 -0.14
CA GLN A 53 -1.76 9.98 0.33
C GLN A 53 -1.19 10.94 -0.72
N GLU A 54 -0.16 10.51 -1.42
CA GLU A 54 0.49 11.25 -2.48
C GLU A 54 -0.43 11.55 -3.65
N GLN A 55 -1.39 10.66 -3.95
CA GLN A 55 -2.41 10.91 -4.98
C GLN A 55 -3.37 12.03 -4.55
N VAL A 56 -3.82 12.04 -3.29
CA VAL A 56 -4.64 13.14 -2.76
C VAL A 56 -3.91 14.48 -2.88
N MET A 57 -2.62 14.51 -2.51
CA MET A 57 -1.81 15.72 -2.65
C MET A 57 -1.63 16.14 -4.11
N GLN A 58 -1.46 15.20 -5.02
CA GLN A 58 -1.30 15.47 -6.45
C GLN A 58 -2.61 15.97 -7.06
N ILE A 59 -3.75 15.39 -6.71
CA ILE A 59 -5.08 15.84 -7.16
C ILE A 59 -5.29 17.31 -6.85
N VAL A 60 -5.08 17.75 -5.60
CA VAL A 60 -5.32 19.14 -5.24
C VAL A 60 -4.33 20.12 -5.89
N ARG A 61 -3.11 19.67 -6.16
CA ARG A 61 -2.10 20.46 -6.88
C ARG A 61 -2.46 20.63 -8.35
N ASP A 62 -2.74 19.54 -9.02
CA ASP A 62 -2.89 19.50 -10.47
C ASP A 62 -4.26 20.04 -10.90
N LEU A 63 -5.32 19.79 -10.11
CA LEU A 63 -6.68 20.24 -10.43
C LEU A 63 -6.98 21.66 -9.92
N ALA A 64 -6.46 22.04 -8.75
CA ALA A 64 -6.82 23.31 -8.12
C ALA A 64 -5.64 24.29 -7.94
N GLY A 65 -4.41 23.87 -8.27
CA GLY A 65 -3.23 24.73 -8.22
C GLY A 65 -2.68 24.94 -6.80
N TYR A 66 -2.81 23.97 -5.92
CA TYR A 66 -2.24 24.02 -4.57
C TYR A 66 -0.70 23.95 -4.62
N SER A 67 -0.04 24.63 -3.70
CA SER A 67 1.39 24.39 -3.45
C SER A 67 1.60 23.04 -2.76
N LEU A 68 2.82 22.51 -2.81
CA LEU A 68 3.16 21.25 -2.14
C LEU A 68 2.89 21.31 -0.62
N GLY A 69 3.32 22.40 0.03
CA GLY A 69 3.10 22.57 1.47
C GLY A 69 1.62 22.62 1.86
N ARG A 70 0.80 23.32 1.07
CA ARG A 70 -0.64 23.40 1.30
C ARG A 70 -1.33 22.04 1.05
N SER A 71 -0.91 21.31 0.04
CA SER A 71 -1.41 19.94 -0.21
C SER A 71 -1.21 19.02 0.98
N ASP A 72 -0.05 19.11 1.64
CA ASP A 72 0.24 18.32 2.84
C ASP A 72 -0.60 18.77 4.04
N LEU A 73 -0.84 20.07 4.21
CA LEU A 73 -1.74 20.59 5.26
C LEU A 73 -3.17 20.06 5.07
N LEU A 74 -3.69 20.10 3.85
CA LEU A 74 -5.00 19.54 3.53
C LEU A 74 -5.07 18.04 3.82
N ARG A 75 -4.10 17.27 3.32
CA ARG A 75 -4.02 15.83 3.59
C ARG A 75 -4.05 15.53 5.10
N ARG A 76 -3.30 16.29 5.91
CA ARG A 76 -3.30 16.13 7.38
C ARG A 76 -4.63 16.51 8.00
N ALA A 77 -5.31 17.54 7.49
CA ALA A 77 -6.63 17.96 7.97
C ALA A 77 -7.69 16.89 7.70
N MET A 78 -7.68 16.31 6.50
CA MET A 78 -8.56 15.19 6.12
C MET A 78 -8.33 13.97 7.00
N SER A 79 -7.08 13.55 7.20
CA SER A 79 -6.73 12.41 8.06
C SER A 79 -7.16 12.61 9.52
N LYS A 80 -7.14 13.85 10.02
CA LYS A 80 -7.55 14.22 11.39
C LYS A 80 -9.04 14.55 11.50
N LYS A 81 -9.81 14.44 10.42
CA LYS A 81 -11.25 14.75 10.36
C LYS A 81 -11.63 16.14 10.88
N LYS A 82 -10.80 17.15 10.58
CA LYS A 82 -11.05 18.55 10.98
C LYS A 82 -12.12 19.18 10.08
N GLN A 83 -13.39 18.99 10.41
CA GLN A 83 -14.54 19.35 9.58
C GLN A 83 -14.50 20.80 9.08
N ALA A 84 -14.28 21.78 9.99
CA ALA A 84 -14.25 23.19 9.61
C ALA A 84 -13.11 23.54 8.63
N VAL A 85 -11.95 22.85 8.76
CA VAL A 85 -10.85 23.04 7.83
C VAL A 85 -11.18 22.41 6.48
N MET A 86 -11.76 21.21 6.48
CA MET A 86 -12.15 20.51 5.25
C MET A 86 -13.17 21.31 4.44
N GLU A 87 -14.16 21.93 5.11
CA GLU A 87 -15.17 22.75 4.42
C GLU A 87 -14.57 24.04 3.82
N LYS A 88 -13.71 24.74 4.58
CA LYS A 88 -12.94 25.89 4.05
C LYS A 88 -12.08 25.49 2.85
N GLU A 89 -11.41 24.35 2.91
CA GLU A 89 -10.59 23.86 1.83
C GLU A 89 -11.41 23.38 0.62
N ARG A 90 -12.62 22.87 0.81
CA ARG A 90 -13.57 22.60 -0.29
C ARG A 90 -13.82 23.84 -1.12
N GLN A 91 -14.13 24.97 -0.48
CA GLN A 91 -14.35 26.23 -1.17
C GLN A 91 -13.11 26.66 -1.95
N SER A 92 -11.93 26.55 -1.34
CA SER A 92 -10.67 26.87 -2.01
C SER A 92 -10.37 25.91 -3.17
N PHE A 93 -10.66 24.62 -3.04
CA PHE A 93 -10.47 23.63 -4.07
C PHE A 93 -11.37 23.86 -5.28
N VAL A 94 -12.64 24.13 -5.05
CA VAL A 94 -13.64 24.30 -6.12
C VAL A 94 -13.48 25.68 -6.78
N TYR A 95 -13.55 26.76 -6.00
CA TYR A 95 -13.65 28.14 -6.51
C TYR A 95 -12.33 28.90 -6.52
N GLY A 96 -11.34 28.41 -5.79
CA GLY A 96 -10.04 29.06 -5.63
C GLY A 96 -9.99 30.00 -4.41
N ASN A 97 -8.77 30.42 -4.09
CA ASN A 97 -8.48 31.39 -3.03
C ASN A 97 -7.31 32.27 -3.47
N ARG A 98 -7.58 33.52 -3.80
CA ARG A 98 -6.58 34.46 -4.31
C ARG A 98 -5.52 34.80 -3.27
N GLU A 99 -5.93 34.97 -2.01
CA GLU A 99 -5.02 35.34 -0.90
C GLU A 99 -3.98 34.25 -0.66
N GLU A 100 -4.37 32.99 -0.87
CA GLU A 100 -3.53 31.84 -0.64
C GLU A 100 -2.95 31.24 -1.96
N GLY A 101 -3.14 31.93 -3.08
CA GLY A 101 -2.59 31.57 -4.39
C GLY A 101 -3.18 30.31 -5.02
N VAL A 102 -4.37 29.90 -4.60
CA VAL A 102 -5.09 28.74 -5.14
C VAL A 102 -5.99 29.15 -6.30
N LYS A 103 -5.81 28.53 -7.46
CA LYS A 103 -6.61 28.82 -8.65
C LYS A 103 -8.06 28.32 -8.56
N GLY A 104 -8.21 27.10 -8.03
CA GLY A 104 -9.48 26.38 -7.99
C GLY A 104 -9.78 25.59 -9.27
N CYS A 105 -10.55 24.52 -9.11
CA CYS A 105 -10.92 23.61 -10.20
C CYS A 105 -11.66 24.28 -11.33
N ILE A 106 -12.61 25.17 -11.03
CA ILE A 106 -13.44 25.86 -12.04
C ILE A 106 -12.56 26.66 -13.00
N LYS A 107 -11.54 27.38 -12.50
CA LYS A 107 -10.61 28.12 -13.35
C LYS A 107 -9.70 27.24 -14.21
N ASN A 108 -9.55 25.98 -13.82
CA ASN A 108 -8.81 24.97 -14.58
C ASN A 108 -9.73 24.14 -15.50
N GLY A 109 -10.97 24.59 -15.72
CA GLY A 109 -11.91 23.99 -16.69
C GLY A 109 -12.65 22.76 -16.17
N ILE A 110 -12.69 22.54 -14.85
CA ILE A 110 -13.43 21.44 -14.24
C ILE A 110 -14.74 22.02 -13.69
N SER A 111 -15.88 21.38 -14.00
CA SER A 111 -17.19 21.86 -13.52
C SER A 111 -17.29 21.78 -11.98
N GLU A 112 -18.15 22.62 -11.41
CA GLU A 112 -18.41 22.64 -9.97
C GLU A 112 -18.87 21.27 -9.46
N GLU A 113 -19.77 20.62 -10.19
CA GLU A 113 -20.28 19.29 -9.86
C GLU A 113 -19.17 18.25 -9.77
N ILE A 114 -18.32 18.18 -10.81
CA ILE A 114 -17.19 17.25 -10.87
C ILE A 114 -16.19 17.57 -9.76
N ALA A 115 -15.88 18.85 -9.53
CA ALA A 115 -14.94 19.25 -8.48
C ALA A 115 -15.43 18.84 -7.08
N ASN A 116 -16.71 19.05 -6.79
CA ASN A 116 -17.31 18.61 -5.51
C ASN A 116 -17.29 17.08 -5.38
N LYS A 117 -17.65 16.35 -6.42
CA LYS A 117 -17.60 14.88 -6.42
C LYS A 117 -16.19 14.36 -6.11
N ILE A 118 -15.17 14.90 -6.79
CA ILE A 118 -13.76 14.53 -6.56
C ILE A 118 -13.36 14.86 -5.11
N TYR A 119 -13.82 16.00 -4.57
CA TYR A 119 -13.51 16.40 -3.21
C TYR A 119 -14.12 15.43 -2.19
N ASP A 120 -15.37 15.00 -2.39
CA ASP A 120 -16.04 14.00 -1.55
C ASP A 120 -15.31 12.65 -1.57
N GLU A 121 -14.93 12.17 -2.75
CA GLU A 121 -14.13 10.96 -2.89
C GLU A 121 -12.79 11.06 -2.14
N MET A 122 -12.12 12.22 -2.22
CA MET A 122 -10.89 12.45 -1.46
C MET A 122 -11.10 12.43 0.04
N ILE A 123 -12.20 13.01 0.55
CA ILE A 123 -12.52 12.99 1.99
C ILE A 123 -12.75 11.57 2.48
N ASP A 124 -13.54 10.80 1.76
CA ASP A 124 -13.85 9.42 2.14
C ASP A 124 -12.61 8.55 2.14
N PHE A 125 -11.74 8.77 1.16
CA PHE A 125 -10.53 8.01 1.02
C PHE A 125 -9.39 8.48 1.95
N ALA A 126 -9.31 9.75 2.26
CA ALA A 126 -8.23 10.32 3.11
C ALA A 126 -8.19 9.73 4.53
N LYS A 127 -9.32 9.16 4.99
CA LYS A 127 -9.39 8.41 6.25
C LYS A 127 -8.52 7.16 6.23
N TYR A 128 -8.26 6.62 5.03
CA TYR A 128 -7.63 5.33 4.78
C TYR A 128 -6.40 5.41 3.88
N ALA A 129 -6.12 6.57 3.28
CA ALA A 129 -5.00 6.77 2.36
C ALA A 129 -3.66 6.38 3.00
N PHE A 130 -2.87 5.57 2.29
CA PHE A 130 -1.62 5.01 2.77
C PHE A 130 -0.42 5.77 2.21
N ASN A 131 0.64 5.87 2.98
CA ASN A 131 1.89 6.44 2.47
C ASN A 131 2.52 5.49 1.43
N LYS A 132 2.69 5.96 0.21
CA LYS A 132 3.22 5.15 -0.90
C LYS A 132 4.65 4.71 -0.66
N SER A 133 5.49 5.58 -0.08
CA SER A 133 6.89 5.27 0.19
C SER A 133 7.01 4.12 1.19
N HIS A 134 6.18 4.11 2.22
CA HIS A 134 6.12 3.01 3.18
C HIS A 134 5.67 1.69 2.51
N ALA A 135 4.60 1.73 1.71
CA ALA A 135 4.14 0.56 0.97
C ALA A 135 5.20 0.04 -0.02
N ALA A 136 5.93 0.94 -0.69
CA ALA A 136 7.01 0.58 -1.61
C ALA A 136 8.18 -0.10 -0.88
N ALA A 137 8.59 0.42 0.29
CA ALA A 137 9.64 -0.18 1.10
C ALA A 137 9.25 -1.59 1.56
N TYR A 138 8.04 -1.77 2.07
CA TYR A 138 7.53 -3.10 2.42
C TYR A 138 7.34 -4.01 1.22
N GLY A 139 7.03 -3.47 0.04
CA GLY A 139 7.01 -4.23 -1.21
C GLY A 139 8.37 -4.83 -1.57
N VAL A 140 9.47 -4.13 -1.28
CA VAL A 140 10.83 -4.66 -1.44
C VAL A 140 11.09 -5.78 -0.44
N VAL A 141 10.75 -5.59 0.83
CA VAL A 141 10.89 -6.63 1.87
C VAL A 141 10.07 -7.87 1.51
N ALA A 142 8.81 -7.70 1.09
CA ALA A 142 7.97 -8.81 0.66
C ALA A 142 8.57 -9.59 -0.52
N TYR A 143 9.17 -8.89 -1.48
CA TYR A 143 9.87 -9.53 -2.58
C TYR A 143 11.11 -10.29 -2.11
N GLN A 144 11.93 -9.68 -1.24
CA GLN A 144 13.14 -10.32 -0.70
C GLN A 144 12.80 -11.59 0.09
N THR A 145 11.78 -11.54 0.95
CA THR A 145 11.35 -12.71 1.71
C THR A 145 10.78 -13.80 0.82
N ALA A 146 10.02 -13.46 -0.22
CA ALA A 146 9.54 -14.42 -1.20
C ALA A 146 10.69 -15.05 -2.00
N TYR A 147 11.67 -14.25 -2.42
CA TYR A 147 12.87 -14.72 -3.12
C TYR A 147 13.68 -15.71 -2.26
N LEU A 148 13.96 -15.35 -1.01
CA LEU A 148 14.69 -16.21 -0.09
C LEU A 148 13.91 -17.50 0.20
N LYS A 149 12.61 -17.42 0.42
CA LYS A 149 11.78 -18.60 0.64
C LYS A 149 11.73 -19.54 -0.57
N TYR A 150 11.83 -18.99 -1.80
CA TYR A 150 11.81 -19.80 -3.02
C TYR A 150 13.15 -20.45 -3.32
N TYR A 151 14.25 -19.69 -3.26
CA TYR A 151 15.58 -20.18 -3.67
C TYR A 151 16.40 -20.76 -2.52
N TYR A 152 16.12 -20.38 -1.28
CA TYR A 152 16.87 -20.75 -0.07
C TYR A 152 15.89 -21.16 1.05
N ALA A 153 14.99 -22.08 0.71
CA ALA A 153 13.87 -22.42 1.58
C ALA A 153 14.29 -22.93 2.96
N ALA A 154 15.31 -23.79 3.02
CA ALA A 154 15.78 -24.35 4.29
C ALA A 154 16.40 -23.28 5.20
N GLU A 155 17.27 -22.44 4.65
CA GLU A 155 17.91 -21.33 5.36
C GLU A 155 16.89 -20.29 5.80
N PHE A 156 15.93 -19.94 4.94
CA PHE A 156 14.87 -19.02 5.25
C PHE A 156 13.98 -19.54 6.39
N MET A 157 13.62 -20.82 6.37
CA MET A 157 12.80 -21.43 7.41
C MET A 157 13.58 -21.59 8.72
N ALA A 158 14.87 -21.94 8.69
CA ALA A 158 15.72 -21.97 9.89
C ALA A 158 15.82 -20.58 10.53
N ALA A 159 16.05 -19.52 9.73
CA ALA A 159 16.06 -18.14 10.23
C ALA A 159 14.71 -17.73 10.82
N THR A 160 13.60 -18.11 10.17
CA THR A 160 12.23 -17.85 10.64
C THR A 160 11.97 -18.55 11.99
N LEU A 161 12.28 -19.85 12.10
CA LEU A 161 12.13 -20.59 13.35
C LEU A 161 12.97 -19.99 14.47
N ASN A 162 14.20 -19.56 14.16
CA ASN A 162 15.06 -18.87 15.13
C ASN A 162 14.46 -17.57 15.67
N SER A 163 13.72 -16.82 14.83
CA SER A 163 13.04 -15.60 15.27
C SER A 163 11.85 -15.85 16.20
N TYR A 164 11.36 -17.10 16.23
CA TYR A 164 10.25 -17.54 17.09
C TYR A 164 10.66 -18.54 18.17
N LEU A 165 11.97 -18.64 18.49
CA LEU A 165 12.43 -19.46 19.62
C LEU A 165 11.73 -19.04 20.91
N GLY A 166 11.17 -20.03 21.62
CA GLY A 166 10.38 -19.79 22.84
C GLY A 166 8.91 -19.37 22.62
N ASN A 167 8.48 -19.16 21.39
CA ASN A 167 7.08 -18.91 21.09
C ASN A 167 6.36 -20.20 20.68
N LEU A 168 5.71 -20.84 21.66
CA LEU A 168 5.04 -22.13 21.49
C LEU A 168 3.81 -22.08 20.57
N ASP A 169 3.22 -20.90 20.36
CA ASP A 169 2.04 -20.74 19.48
C ASP A 169 2.43 -20.61 18.00
N LYS A 170 3.58 -20.03 17.73
CA LYS A 170 4.04 -19.73 16.37
C LYS A 170 4.93 -20.80 15.76
N ALA A 171 5.83 -21.38 16.55
CA ALA A 171 6.77 -22.37 16.06
C ALA A 171 6.09 -23.57 15.36
N PRO A 172 4.98 -24.16 15.85
CA PRO A 172 4.30 -25.27 15.17
C PRO A 172 3.85 -24.93 13.75
N GLN A 173 3.35 -23.70 13.50
CA GLN A 173 2.89 -23.26 12.20
C GLN A 173 4.03 -23.27 11.17
N TYR A 174 5.22 -22.84 11.56
CA TYR A 174 6.41 -22.85 10.69
C TYR A 174 7.01 -24.23 10.53
N ILE A 175 6.90 -25.10 11.54
CA ILE A 175 7.27 -26.52 11.42
C ILE A 175 6.40 -27.23 10.39
N ASP A 176 5.08 -26.97 10.40
CA ASP A 176 4.17 -27.55 9.40
C ASP A 176 4.44 -26.98 8.00
N GLU A 177 4.81 -25.69 7.90
CA GLU A 177 5.24 -25.11 6.62
C GLU A 177 6.54 -25.76 6.10
N CYS A 178 7.50 -26.08 6.98
CA CYS A 178 8.70 -26.84 6.58
C CYS A 178 8.32 -28.20 5.97
N LYS A 179 7.42 -28.94 6.61
CA LYS A 179 6.94 -30.22 6.08
C LYS A 179 6.29 -30.06 4.71
N ARG A 180 5.45 -29.02 4.54
CA ARG A 180 4.80 -28.70 3.25
C ARG A 180 5.80 -28.38 2.14
N LEU A 181 6.92 -27.76 2.49
CA LEU A 181 8.02 -27.44 1.57
C LEU A 181 8.99 -28.61 1.34
N GLY A 182 8.74 -29.78 1.95
CA GLY A 182 9.64 -30.94 1.85
C GLY A 182 10.91 -30.81 2.70
N ILE A 183 10.98 -29.86 3.61
CA ILE A 183 12.11 -29.64 4.51
C ILE A 183 11.97 -30.57 5.72
N GLN A 184 12.92 -31.47 5.91
CA GLN A 184 12.94 -32.36 7.05
C GLN A 184 13.49 -31.64 8.27
N ILE A 185 12.72 -31.61 9.37
CA ILE A 185 13.21 -31.13 10.67
C ILE A 185 13.71 -32.34 11.45
N LEU A 186 15.01 -32.36 11.76
CA LEU A 186 15.65 -33.41 12.50
C LEU A 186 15.40 -33.22 14.01
N LYS A 187 15.43 -34.34 14.76
CA LYS A 187 15.40 -34.29 16.23
C LYS A 187 16.73 -33.73 16.75
N PRO A 188 16.73 -33.04 17.90
CA PRO A 188 17.96 -32.60 18.53
C PRO A 188 18.92 -33.77 18.79
N ASP A 189 20.19 -33.58 18.46
CA ASP A 189 21.28 -34.52 18.65
C ASP A 189 22.43 -33.82 19.43
N ILE A 190 22.84 -34.37 20.56
CA ILE A 190 23.83 -33.74 21.42
C ILE A 190 25.20 -33.53 20.74
N ASN A 191 25.50 -34.31 19.71
CA ASN A 191 26.75 -34.21 19.00
C ASN A 191 26.72 -33.27 17.79
N LYS A 192 25.50 -32.83 17.36
CA LYS A 192 25.30 -32.06 16.13
C LYS A 192 24.54 -30.77 16.32
N SER A 193 23.60 -30.75 17.28
CA SER A 193 22.71 -29.62 17.45
C SER A 193 23.36 -28.48 18.23
N PHE A 194 23.03 -27.26 17.84
CA PHE A 194 23.36 -26.03 18.54
C PHE A 194 22.11 -25.47 19.22
N GLU A 195 22.21 -24.33 19.87
CA GLU A 195 21.08 -23.65 20.51
C GLU A 195 20.02 -23.13 19.53
N LYS A 196 20.40 -23.00 18.24
CA LYS A 196 19.57 -22.45 17.16
C LYS A 196 19.36 -23.49 16.07
N PHE A 197 18.27 -23.31 15.30
CA PHE A 197 18.08 -24.07 14.07
C PHE A 197 19.17 -23.74 13.06
N THR A 198 19.79 -24.77 12.53
CA THR A 198 20.82 -24.70 11.46
C THR A 198 20.43 -25.62 10.32
N VAL A 199 20.96 -25.36 9.15
CA VAL A 199 20.72 -26.21 7.97
C VAL A 199 21.87 -27.22 7.85
N GLU A 200 21.52 -28.51 7.81
CA GLU A 200 22.44 -29.57 7.40
C GLU A 200 22.25 -29.83 5.89
N VAL A 201 23.34 -29.69 5.13
CA VAL A 201 23.33 -30.04 3.70
C VAL A 201 23.80 -31.51 3.60
N ASN A 202 22.91 -32.40 3.16
CA ASN A 202 23.31 -33.78 2.86
C ASN A 202 24.25 -33.76 1.64
N LYS A 203 25.52 -34.06 1.85
CA LYS A 203 26.53 -34.13 0.78
C LYS A 203 26.28 -35.24 -0.23
N SER A 204 25.23 -36.03 -0.09
CA SER A 204 24.92 -37.19 -0.95
C SER A 204 24.12 -36.87 -2.21
N GLU A 205 23.69 -35.63 -2.43
CA GLU A 205 22.92 -35.20 -3.63
C GLU A 205 23.64 -34.17 -4.50
N ALA A 206 24.94 -33.97 -4.32
CA ALA A 206 25.77 -33.18 -5.23
C ALA A 206 26.44 -34.12 -6.25
N VAL A 207 25.68 -34.52 -7.27
CA VAL A 207 26.21 -35.08 -8.54
C VAL A 207 25.70 -34.20 -9.68
#